data_5ab79e83da350d2698285fdb66eba13f
#
_entry.id   5ab79e83da350d2698285fdb66eba13f
#
_cell.length_a   1.000
_cell.length_b   1.000
_cell.length_c   1.000
_cell.angle_alpha   90.00
_cell.angle_beta   90.00
_cell.angle_gamma   90.00
#
_symmetry.space_group_name_H-M   'P 1'
#
loop_
_entity.id
_entity.type
_entity.pdbx_description
1 polymer ?
#
loop_
_entity_poly.entity_id
_entity_poly.type
_entity_poly.pdbx_seq_one_letter_code
_entity_poly.pdbx_strand_id
1 'polypeptide(L)'
;LLCNNAGVVPGGRHRFVWEYAPEDWRWAFGVNMDGVVNGIRSFVPRMLAEGRQGHILNTASVAGFVSGEGSAVYGASKHAMVRITEALYAGLRSLNAPIGVTMLCPGLVATRIYEAERSRPAHLQPADGQPTEAVEFQSISDNLFRNAPSPEDVAALAFDGIRKDLFYVFTTARYDGPIEKRTQAILKRENPQFDSLISLSKGKADSEEERI
;
A
#
# COMPACT_ATOMS: atom_id res chain seq x y z
N LEU A 1 7.90 14.84 -12.29
CA LEU A 1 7.42 13.99 -11.21
C LEU A 1 6.20 13.19 -11.69
N LEU A 2 6.21 11.85 -11.54
CA LEU A 2 5.07 10.96 -11.73
C LEU A 2 4.67 10.42 -10.36
N CYS A 3 3.41 10.61 -9.96
CA CYS A 3 2.84 10.04 -8.73
C CYS A 3 1.78 8.99 -9.09
N ASN A 4 2.08 7.71 -8.91
CA ASN A 4 1.13 6.62 -9.00
C ASN A 4 0.54 6.37 -7.61
N ASN A 5 -0.53 7.10 -7.28
CA ASN A 5 -1.08 7.14 -5.93
C ASN A 5 -2.49 6.54 -5.82
N ALA A 6 -3.23 6.40 -6.91
CA ALA A 6 -4.58 5.85 -6.87
C ALA A 6 -4.59 4.47 -6.22
N GLY A 7 -5.54 4.25 -5.31
CA GLY A 7 -5.66 2.97 -4.61
C GLY A 7 -7.04 2.77 -4.02
N VAL A 8 -7.48 1.51 -3.96
CA VAL A 8 -8.75 1.08 -3.39
C VAL A 8 -8.55 -0.11 -2.47
N VAL A 9 -9.45 -0.25 -1.53
CA VAL A 9 -9.59 -1.43 -0.66
C VAL A 9 -11.00 -1.97 -0.88
N PRO A 10 -11.17 -3.23 -1.30
CA PRO A 10 -12.48 -3.85 -1.28
C PRO A 10 -13.05 -3.83 0.12
N GLY A 11 -14.22 -3.21 0.29
CA GLY A 11 -14.85 -2.98 1.59
C GLY A 11 -15.49 -4.22 2.20
N GLY A 12 -16.14 -4.01 3.33
CA GLY A 12 -16.93 -5.00 4.02
C GLY A 12 -16.22 -5.64 5.21
N ARG A 13 -16.86 -6.71 5.75
CA ARG A 13 -16.38 -7.46 6.91
C ARG A 13 -15.00 -8.10 6.67
N HIS A 14 -14.35 -8.48 7.76
CA HIS A 14 -13.23 -9.40 7.70
C HIS A 14 -13.61 -10.65 6.89
N ARG A 15 -12.78 -11.00 5.89
CA ARG A 15 -12.98 -12.14 5.00
C ARG A 15 -11.71 -12.96 4.88
N PHE A 16 -11.86 -14.28 4.85
CA PHE A 16 -10.75 -15.15 4.46
C PHE A 16 -10.50 -15.05 2.95
N VAL A 17 -9.31 -15.46 2.52
CA VAL A 17 -8.89 -15.35 1.11
C VAL A 17 -9.87 -16.01 0.13
N TRP A 18 -10.51 -17.10 0.51
CA TRP A 18 -11.47 -17.86 -0.32
C TRP A 18 -12.89 -17.28 -0.33
N GLU A 19 -13.16 -16.26 0.48
CA GLU A 19 -14.47 -15.59 0.55
C GLU A 19 -14.57 -14.34 -0.34
N TYR A 20 -13.44 -13.90 -0.92
CA TYR A 20 -13.45 -12.75 -1.82
C TYR A 20 -13.99 -13.11 -3.19
N ALA A 21 -14.94 -12.31 -3.69
CA ALA A 21 -15.47 -12.49 -5.03
C ALA A 21 -14.40 -12.19 -6.11
N PRO A 22 -14.45 -12.84 -7.28
CA PRO A 22 -13.55 -12.53 -8.39
C PRO A 22 -13.51 -11.04 -8.77
N GLU A 23 -14.63 -10.34 -8.58
CA GLU A 23 -14.80 -8.90 -8.83
C GLU A 23 -13.95 -8.06 -7.88
N ASP A 24 -13.79 -8.47 -6.62
CA ASP A 24 -12.92 -7.81 -5.63
C ASP A 24 -11.46 -7.83 -6.11
N TRP A 25 -11.01 -8.98 -6.58
CA TRP A 25 -9.67 -9.16 -7.12
C TRP A 25 -9.45 -8.29 -8.37
N ARG A 26 -10.38 -8.36 -9.34
CA ARG A 26 -10.28 -7.58 -10.58
C ARG A 26 -10.24 -6.09 -10.29
N TRP A 27 -11.11 -5.61 -9.40
CA TRP A 27 -11.17 -4.20 -9.06
C TRP A 27 -9.90 -3.70 -8.36
N ALA A 28 -9.49 -4.39 -7.29
CA ALA A 28 -8.31 -3.97 -6.52
C ALA A 28 -7.02 -4.05 -7.37
N PHE A 29 -6.83 -5.12 -8.12
CA PHE A 29 -5.66 -5.24 -8.99
C PHE A 29 -5.70 -4.25 -10.16
N GLY A 30 -6.85 -4.04 -10.77
CA GLY A 30 -7.03 -3.07 -11.84
C GLY A 30 -6.64 -1.65 -11.42
N VAL A 31 -7.02 -1.23 -10.20
CA VAL A 31 -6.65 0.09 -9.70
C VAL A 31 -5.24 0.10 -9.12
N ASN A 32 -4.95 -0.77 -8.15
CA ASN A 32 -3.72 -0.69 -7.34
C ASN A 32 -2.48 -1.13 -8.11
N MET A 33 -2.60 -2.10 -9.02
CA MET A 33 -1.48 -2.66 -9.77
C MET A 33 -1.47 -2.17 -11.23
N ASP A 34 -2.54 -2.43 -11.99
CA ASP A 34 -2.57 -2.09 -13.42
C ASP A 34 -2.51 -0.58 -13.64
N GLY A 35 -3.11 0.22 -12.75
CA GLY A 35 -3.01 1.68 -12.77
C GLY A 35 -1.56 2.14 -12.72
N VAL A 36 -0.75 1.56 -11.85
CA VAL A 36 0.69 1.87 -11.73
C VAL A 36 1.47 1.38 -12.94
N VAL A 37 1.22 0.16 -13.40
CA VAL A 37 1.84 -0.39 -14.61
C VAL A 37 1.55 0.50 -15.82
N ASN A 38 0.31 0.99 -15.96
CA ASN A 38 -0.09 1.90 -17.03
C ASN A 38 0.63 3.26 -16.91
N GLY A 39 0.76 3.81 -15.70
CA GLY A 39 1.56 5.01 -15.45
C GLY A 39 3.01 4.83 -15.85
N ILE A 40 3.65 3.74 -15.41
CA ILE A 40 5.04 3.41 -15.76
C ILE A 40 5.19 3.28 -17.29
N ARG A 41 4.35 2.49 -17.95
CA ARG A 41 4.41 2.26 -19.40
C ARG A 41 4.19 3.54 -20.22
N SER A 42 3.35 4.44 -19.75
CA SER A 42 3.01 5.68 -20.47
C SER A 42 4.07 6.75 -20.30
N PHE A 43 4.69 6.86 -19.13
CA PHE A 43 5.55 8.00 -18.79
C PHE A 43 7.04 7.66 -18.80
N VAL A 44 7.47 6.49 -18.34
CA VAL A 44 8.90 6.16 -18.24
C VAL A 44 9.62 6.23 -19.58
N PRO A 45 9.10 5.69 -20.70
CA PRO A 45 9.77 5.83 -22.00
C PRO A 45 9.96 7.29 -22.42
N ARG A 46 9.01 8.16 -22.12
CA ARG A 46 9.09 9.59 -22.43
C ARG A 46 10.12 10.29 -21.55
N MET A 47 10.13 10.00 -20.24
CA MET A 47 11.12 10.54 -19.31
C MET A 47 12.54 10.12 -19.70
N LEU A 48 12.73 8.89 -20.14
CA LEU A 48 14.02 8.40 -20.65
C LEU A 48 14.43 9.10 -21.93
N ALA A 49 13.52 9.28 -22.88
CA ALA A 49 13.78 9.98 -24.14
C ALA A 49 14.14 11.45 -23.93
N GLU A 50 13.56 12.12 -22.94
CA GLU A 50 13.89 13.49 -22.57
C GLU A 50 15.28 13.63 -21.92
N GLY A 51 15.81 12.59 -21.29
CA GLY A 51 17.12 12.56 -20.65
C GLY A 51 17.30 13.55 -19.48
N ARG A 52 16.20 14.16 -19.01
CA ARG A 52 16.21 15.12 -17.90
C ARG A 52 16.00 14.44 -16.56
N GLN A 53 16.46 15.11 -15.50
CA GLN A 53 16.19 14.65 -14.14
C GLN A 53 14.68 14.52 -13.91
N GLY A 54 14.27 13.37 -13.38
CA GLY A 54 12.89 13.06 -13.06
C GLY A 54 12.76 12.24 -11.79
N HIS A 55 11.53 12.05 -11.33
CA HIS A 55 11.26 11.20 -10.17
C HIS A 55 9.91 10.51 -10.31
N ILE A 56 9.84 9.26 -9.83
CA ILE A 56 8.60 8.45 -9.80
C ILE A 56 8.31 8.10 -8.35
N LEU A 57 7.11 8.43 -7.89
CA LEU A 57 6.58 8.04 -6.58
C LEU A 57 5.48 7.02 -6.77
N ASN A 58 5.66 5.81 -6.25
CA ASN A 58 4.65 4.77 -6.22
C ASN A 58 4.14 4.58 -4.78
N THR A 59 2.83 4.69 -4.56
CA THR A 59 2.22 4.51 -3.24
C THR A 59 1.85 3.04 -3.02
N ALA A 60 2.74 2.31 -2.34
CA ALA A 60 2.50 0.96 -1.85
C ALA A 60 1.67 0.98 -0.53
N SER A 61 2.09 0.26 0.47
CA SER A 61 1.56 0.23 1.84
C SER A 61 2.43 -0.68 2.69
N VAL A 62 2.42 -0.53 4.00
CA VAL A 62 2.95 -1.55 4.94
C VAL A 62 2.28 -2.91 4.70
N ALA A 63 1.03 -2.95 4.25
CA ALA A 63 0.31 -4.17 3.86
C ALA A 63 0.96 -4.93 2.68
N GLY A 64 1.89 -4.31 1.96
CA GLY A 64 2.72 -5.00 0.97
C GLY A 64 3.88 -5.79 1.57
N PHE A 65 4.20 -5.59 2.84
CA PHE A 65 5.33 -6.23 3.52
C PHE A 65 4.90 -7.16 4.65
N VAL A 66 3.80 -6.84 5.33
CA VAL A 66 3.24 -7.66 6.40
C VAL A 66 2.04 -8.45 5.89
N SER A 67 1.80 -9.61 6.48
CA SER A 67 0.68 -10.47 6.12
C SER A 67 -0.12 -10.85 7.36
N GLY A 68 -1.36 -11.24 7.12
CA GLY A 68 -2.30 -11.74 8.13
C GLY A 68 -3.60 -12.11 7.45
N GLU A 69 -4.52 -12.69 8.18
CA GLU A 69 -5.87 -12.95 7.69
C GLU A 69 -6.62 -11.62 7.45
N GLY A 70 -7.59 -11.62 6.57
CA GLY A 70 -8.57 -10.53 6.41
C GLY A 70 -8.21 -9.39 5.49
N SER A 71 -7.03 -9.36 4.88
CA SER A 71 -6.71 -8.33 3.88
C SER A 71 -6.01 -8.89 2.63
N ALA A 72 -6.41 -10.09 2.23
CA ALA A 72 -5.72 -10.83 1.17
C ALA A 72 -5.65 -10.07 -0.15
N VAL A 73 -6.77 -9.56 -0.65
CA VAL A 73 -6.83 -8.87 -1.95
C VAL A 73 -6.01 -7.59 -1.94
N TYR A 74 -6.19 -6.76 -0.93
CA TYR A 74 -5.44 -5.51 -0.79
C TYR A 74 -3.96 -5.76 -0.59
N GLY A 75 -3.60 -6.62 0.38
CA GLY A 75 -2.22 -6.97 0.67
C GLY A 75 -1.49 -7.55 -0.54
N ALA A 76 -2.14 -8.47 -1.29
CA ALA A 76 -1.58 -9.03 -2.51
C ALA A 76 -1.34 -7.96 -3.59
N SER A 77 -2.30 -7.04 -3.80
CA SER A 77 -2.13 -5.94 -4.75
C SER A 77 -0.98 -5.00 -4.35
N LYS A 78 -0.81 -4.70 -3.05
CA LYS A 78 0.28 -3.87 -2.54
C LYS A 78 1.63 -4.61 -2.53
N HIS A 79 1.64 -5.92 -2.34
CA HIS A 79 2.86 -6.72 -2.50
C HIS A 79 3.34 -6.76 -3.97
N ALA A 80 2.40 -6.87 -4.92
CA ALA A 80 2.71 -6.73 -6.35
C ALA A 80 3.34 -5.35 -6.64
N MET A 81 2.82 -4.29 -6.03
CA MET A 81 3.38 -2.93 -6.12
C MET A 81 4.82 -2.85 -5.63
N VAL A 82 5.13 -3.48 -4.49
CA VAL A 82 6.51 -3.56 -3.97
C VAL A 82 7.43 -4.14 -5.05
N ARG A 83 7.07 -5.31 -5.57
CA ARG A 83 7.89 -6.00 -6.58
C ARG A 83 8.04 -5.20 -7.88
N ILE A 84 6.98 -4.58 -8.37
CA ILE A 84 6.99 -3.74 -9.58
C ILE A 84 7.91 -2.54 -9.39
N THR A 85 7.83 -1.88 -8.23
CA THR A 85 8.63 -0.68 -7.93
C THR A 85 10.11 -1.00 -7.77
N GLU A 86 10.45 -2.12 -7.12
CA GLU A 86 11.83 -2.62 -7.04
C GLU A 86 12.40 -2.93 -8.43
N ALA A 87 11.62 -3.58 -9.29
CA ALA A 87 12.03 -3.87 -10.65
C ALA A 87 12.25 -2.60 -11.50
N LEU A 88 11.36 -1.61 -11.34
CA LEU A 88 11.50 -0.30 -11.98
C LEU A 88 12.80 0.40 -11.54
N TYR A 89 13.05 0.45 -10.23
CA TYR A 89 14.27 1.03 -9.68
C TYR A 89 15.52 0.35 -10.25
N ALA A 90 15.58 -0.97 -10.20
CA ALA A 90 16.71 -1.73 -10.72
C ALA A 90 16.93 -1.48 -12.22
N GLY A 91 15.85 -1.43 -13.02
CA GLY A 91 15.92 -1.15 -14.45
C GLY A 91 16.46 0.25 -14.76
N LEU A 92 15.96 1.27 -14.07
CA LEU A 92 16.43 2.65 -14.26
C LEU A 92 17.90 2.82 -13.83
N ARG A 93 18.32 2.18 -12.73
CA ARG A 93 19.73 2.18 -12.30
C ARG A 93 20.64 1.46 -13.30
N SER A 94 20.22 0.34 -13.90
CA SER A 94 21.03 -0.36 -14.93
C SER A 94 21.24 0.47 -16.19
N LEU A 95 20.34 1.39 -16.49
CA LEU A 95 20.43 2.34 -17.60
C LEU A 95 21.17 3.64 -17.23
N ASN A 96 21.62 3.80 -15.99
CA ASN A 96 22.14 5.07 -15.46
C ASN A 96 21.20 6.25 -15.74
N ALA A 97 19.88 6.00 -15.72
CA ALA A 97 18.88 7.03 -15.99
C ALA A 97 18.84 8.07 -14.87
N PRO A 98 18.73 9.38 -15.18
CA PRO A 98 18.63 10.45 -14.18
C PRO A 98 17.20 10.52 -13.60
N ILE A 99 16.60 9.38 -13.29
CA ILE A 99 15.24 9.24 -12.79
C ILE A 99 15.28 8.51 -11.46
N GLY A 100 14.94 9.22 -10.38
CA GLY A 100 14.78 8.65 -9.04
C GLY A 100 13.47 7.87 -8.91
N VAL A 101 13.41 6.95 -7.95
CA VAL A 101 12.20 6.19 -7.63
C VAL A 101 12.04 6.13 -6.11
N THR A 102 10.89 6.56 -5.63
CA THR A 102 10.50 6.42 -4.22
C THR A 102 9.27 5.53 -4.12
N MET A 103 9.30 4.58 -3.22
CA MET A 103 8.17 3.76 -2.81
C MET A 103 7.66 4.25 -1.46
N LEU A 104 6.51 4.92 -1.47
CA LEU A 104 5.83 5.35 -0.25
C LEU A 104 5.07 4.17 0.34
N CYS A 105 5.33 3.86 1.60
CA CYS A 105 4.77 2.71 2.33
C CYS A 105 3.99 3.19 3.57
N PRO A 106 2.78 3.76 3.39
CA PRO A 106 2.01 4.23 4.52
C PRO A 106 1.53 3.09 5.41
N GLY A 107 1.46 3.37 6.72
CA GLY A 107 0.58 2.69 7.65
C GLY A 107 -0.86 3.20 7.51
N LEU A 108 -1.54 3.43 8.62
CA LEU A 108 -2.83 4.12 8.62
C LEU A 108 -2.64 5.60 8.31
N VAL A 109 -3.52 6.16 7.49
CA VAL A 109 -3.57 7.58 7.14
C VAL A 109 -5.01 8.03 7.20
N ALA A 110 -5.29 9.22 7.72
CA ALA A 110 -6.63 9.79 7.86
C ALA A 110 -7.25 10.11 6.49
N THR A 111 -7.58 9.09 5.71
CA THR A 111 -8.16 9.20 4.37
C THR A 111 -9.48 8.44 4.29
N ARG A 112 -10.19 8.60 3.17
CA ARG A 112 -11.43 7.89 2.86
C ARG A 112 -11.21 6.57 2.10
N ILE A 113 -10.05 5.93 2.25
CA ILE A 113 -9.75 4.70 1.49
C ILE A 113 -10.71 3.55 1.83
N TYR A 114 -11.22 3.50 3.07
CA TYR A 114 -12.21 2.48 3.48
C TYR A 114 -13.61 2.71 2.93
N GLU A 115 -13.87 3.90 2.39
CA GLU A 115 -15.08 4.20 1.64
C GLU A 115 -14.88 3.99 0.13
N ALA A 116 -13.88 3.22 -0.28
CA ALA A 116 -13.53 3.03 -1.69
C ALA A 116 -14.70 2.46 -2.52
N GLU A 117 -15.58 1.68 -1.90
CA GLU A 117 -16.77 1.11 -2.55
C GLU A 117 -17.63 2.16 -3.28
N ARG A 118 -17.66 3.42 -2.84
CA ARG A 118 -18.34 4.53 -3.52
C ARG A 118 -17.84 4.77 -4.95
N SER A 119 -16.62 4.33 -5.26
CA SER A 119 -15.99 4.50 -6.59
C SER A 119 -15.94 3.20 -7.40
N ARG A 120 -16.56 2.12 -6.90
CA ARG A 120 -16.54 0.83 -7.56
C ARG A 120 -17.40 0.84 -8.83
N PRO A 121 -16.86 0.46 -9.99
CA PRO A 121 -17.65 0.40 -11.22
C PRO A 121 -18.78 -0.64 -11.12
N ALA A 122 -19.93 -0.34 -11.70
CA ALA A 122 -21.11 -1.21 -11.61
C ALA A 122 -20.85 -2.64 -12.15
N HIS A 123 -20.05 -2.78 -13.20
CA HIS A 123 -19.70 -4.08 -13.78
C HIS A 123 -18.73 -4.91 -12.95
N LEU A 124 -18.18 -4.35 -11.88
CA LEU A 124 -17.31 -5.02 -10.91
C LEU A 124 -17.98 -5.19 -9.54
N GLN A 125 -19.29 -4.96 -9.45
CA GLN A 125 -20.06 -5.28 -8.25
C GLN A 125 -20.17 -6.82 -8.11
N PRO A 126 -19.96 -7.39 -6.90
CA PRO A 126 -20.21 -8.81 -6.67
C PRO A 126 -21.65 -9.19 -6.97
N ALA A 127 -21.87 -10.35 -7.60
CA ALA A 127 -23.20 -10.82 -7.99
C ALA A 127 -24.13 -11.02 -6.77
N ASP A 128 -23.56 -11.40 -5.64
CA ASP A 128 -24.30 -11.67 -4.37
C ASP A 128 -24.57 -10.39 -3.56
N GLY A 129 -24.33 -9.22 -4.14
CA GLY A 129 -24.44 -7.94 -3.47
C GLY A 129 -23.23 -7.58 -2.62
N GLN A 130 -23.23 -6.35 -2.10
CA GLN A 130 -22.17 -5.88 -1.20
C GLN A 130 -22.28 -6.60 0.14
N PRO A 131 -21.15 -7.10 0.70
CA PRO A 131 -21.15 -7.55 2.08
C PRO A 131 -21.58 -6.37 2.97
N THR A 132 -22.62 -6.55 3.75
CA THR A 132 -23.05 -5.54 4.73
C THR A 132 -21.88 -5.36 5.70
N GLU A 133 -21.33 -4.16 5.77
CA GLU A 133 -20.30 -3.85 6.77
C GLU A 133 -20.88 -4.13 8.16
N ALA A 134 -20.18 -4.94 8.93
CA ALA A 134 -20.54 -5.08 10.33
C ALA A 134 -20.33 -3.71 10.98
N VAL A 135 -21.35 -3.18 11.63
CA VAL A 135 -21.34 -1.88 12.36
C VAL A 135 -20.12 -1.78 13.30
N GLU A 136 -19.69 -2.93 13.81
CA GLU A 136 -18.52 -3.09 14.67
C GLU A 136 -17.19 -2.80 13.95
N PHE A 137 -17.06 -3.18 12.68
CA PHE A 137 -15.86 -2.90 11.88
C PHE A 137 -15.76 -1.40 11.52
N GLN A 138 -16.88 -0.77 11.23
CA GLN A 138 -16.95 0.66 10.93
C GLN A 138 -16.55 1.51 12.15
N SER A 139 -17.03 1.15 13.36
CA SER A 139 -16.67 1.86 14.59
C SER A 139 -15.18 1.69 14.97
N ILE A 140 -14.59 0.53 14.68
CA ILE A 140 -13.16 0.26 14.91
C ILE A 140 -12.34 1.08 13.91
N SER A 141 -12.72 1.08 12.63
CA SER A 141 -12.03 1.85 11.60
C SER A 141 -12.05 3.34 11.90
N ASP A 142 -13.21 3.89 12.25
CA ASP A 142 -13.36 5.33 12.57
C ASP A 142 -12.45 5.76 13.72
N ASN A 143 -12.29 4.94 14.75
CA ASN A 143 -11.38 5.23 15.87
C ASN A 143 -9.91 5.15 15.48
N LEU A 144 -9.53 4.15 14.65
CA LEU A 144 -8.16 3.98 14.16
C LEU A 144 -7.72 5.14 13.27
N PHE A 145 -8.62 5.67 12.44
CA PHE A 145 -8.32 6.75 11.52
C PHE A 145 -8.33 8.14 12.14
N ARG A 146 -9.09 8.34 13.25
CA ARG A 146 -9.13 9.63 13.95
C ARG A 146 -7.76 10.09 14.45
N ASN A 147 -6.89 9.15 14.83
CA ASN A 147 -5.55 9.42 15.38
C ASN A 147 -4.44 9.10 14.37
N ALA A 148 -4.78 8.80 13.12
CA ALA A 148 -3.80 8.54 12.09
C ALA A 148 -3.21 9.85 11.55
N PRO A 149 -1.96 9.84 11.03
CA PRO A 149 -1.37 10.99 10.37
C PRO A 149 -2.27 11.54 9.25
N SER A 150 -2.25 12.85 9.07
CA SER A 150 -3.00 13.49 7.99
C SER A 150 -2.40 13.16 6.61
N PRO A 151 -3.15 13.25 5.52
CA PRO A 151 -2.60 13.15 4.16
C PRO A 151 -1.48 14.15 3.89
N GLU A 152 -1.55 15.35 4.50
CA GLU A 152 -0.57 16.42 4.39
C GLU A 152 0.77 16.02 5.05
N ASP A 153 0.73 15.43 6.24
CA ASP A 153 1.91 14.92 6.93
C ASP A 153 2.61 13.83 6.11
N VAL A 154 1.82 12.89 5.57
CA VAL A 154 2.35 11.82 4.72
C VAL A 154 2.92 12.36 3.41
N ALA A 155 2.29 13.36 2.81
CA ALA A 155 2.82 14.02 1.63
C ALA A 155 4.14 14.73 1.92
N ALA A 156 4.28 15.37 3.08
CA ALA A 156 5.54 16.01 3.50
C ALA A 156 6.68 14.99 3.60
N LEU A 157 6.42 13.82 4.22
CA LEU A 157 7.39 12.71 4.28
C LEU A 157 7.75 12.18 2.89
N ALA A 158 6.77 12.05 2.00
CA ALA A 158 7.00 11.60 0.62
C ALA A 158 7.90 12.59 -0.14
N PHE A 159 7.67 13.90 -0.03
CA PHE A 159 8.51 14.91 -0.66
C PHE A 159 9.92 14.98 -0.05
N ASP A 160 10.05 14.75 1.24
CA ASP A 160 11.38 14.66 1.87
C ASP A 160 12.15 13.45 1.34
N GLY A 161 11.48 12.30 1.21
CA GLY A 161 12.04 11.10 0.60
C GLY A 161 12.49 11.33 -0.85
N ILE A 162 11.68 12.01 -1.65
CA ILE A 162 12.04 12.39 -3.04
C ILE A 162 13.28 13.28 -3.06
N ARG A 163 13.34 14.32 -2.22
CA ARG A 163 14.50 15.24 -2.17
C ARG A 163 15.80 14.53 -1.76
N LYS A 164 15.71 13.51 -0.91
CA LYS A 164 16.84 12.71 -0.42
C LYS A 164 17.15 11.50 -1.31
N ASP A 165 16.44 11.31 -2.43
CA ASP A 165 16.51 10.13 -3.33
C ASP A 165 16.38 8.79 -2.56
N LEU A 166 15.50 8.74 -1.55
CA LEU A 166 15.23 7.54 -0.77
C LEU A 166 14.28 6.62 -1.54
N PHE A 167 14.64 5.33 -1.63
CA PHE A 167 13.78 4.34 -2.28
C PHE A 167 12.59 3.95 -1.39
N TYR A 168 12.84 3.57 -0.12
CA TYR A 168 11.79 3.22 0.83
C TYR A 168 11.45 4.41 1.72
N VAL A 169 10.17 4.79 1.77
CA VAL A 169 9.64 5.80 2.69
C VAL A 169 8.47 5.19 3.47
N PHE A 170 8.74 4.74 4.68
CA PHE A 170 7.73 4.30 5.64
C PHE A 170 7.25 5.48 6.48
N THR A 171 5.96 5.55 6.75
CA THR A 171 5.38 6.64 7.57
C THR A 171 5.34 6.33 9.06
N THR A 172 5.78 5.13 9.45
CA THR A 172 5.81 4.66 10.86
C THR A 172 6.72 3.46 11.00
N ALA A 173 7.44 3.37 12.12
CA ALA A 173 8.28 2.24 12.49
C ALA A 173 7.49 1.06 13.10
N ARG A 174 6.19 1.23 13.38
CA ARG A 174 5.32 0.22 14.03
C ARG A 174 5.37 -1.16 13.37
N TYR A 175 5.62 -1.22 12.08
CA TYR A 175 5.61 -2.47 11.30
C TYR A 175 7.01 -3.07 11.08
N ASP A 176 8.07 -2.47 11.58
CA ASP A 176 9.45 -2.95 11.42
C ASP A 176 9.62 -4.35 12.01
N GLY A 177 9.17 -4.55 13.26
CA GLY A 177 9.21 -5.86 13.90
C GLY A 177 8.45 -6.96 13.14
N PRO A 178 7.19 -6.76 12.72
CA PRO A 178 6.46 -7.69 11.85
C PRO A 178 7.16 -7.98 10.52
N ILE A 179 7.76 -6.98 9.88
CA ILE A 179 8.52 -7.14 8.62
C ILE A 179 9.77 -7.98 8.88
N GLU A 180 10.51 -7.67 9.94
CA GLU A 180 11.70 -8.44 10.33
C GLU A 180 11.35 -9.90 10.64
N LYS A 181 10.32 -10.13 11.47
CA LYS A 181 9.84 -11.48 11.82
C LYS A 181 9.48 -12.30 10.57
N ARG A 182 8.75 -11.71 9.63
CA ARG A 182 8.43 -12.35 8.35
C ARG A 182 9.69 -12.68 7.54
N THR A 183 10.62 -11.74 7.46
CA THR A 183 11.87 -11.92 6.70
C THR A 183 12.72 -13.02 7.32
N GLN A 184 12.85 -13.05 8.64
CA GLN A 184 13.59 -14.09 9.36
C GLN A 184 12.98 -15.48 9.18
N ALA A 185 11.66 -15.61 9.23
CA ALA A 185 10.97 -16.88 8.99
C ALA A 185 11.25 -17.40 7.56
N ILE A 186 11.25 -16.53 6.55
CA ILE A 186 11.60 -16.88 5.16
C ILE A 186 13.04 -17.39 5.08
N LEU A 187 14.00 -16.66 5.66
CA LEU A 187 15.43 -17.01 5.62
C LEU A 187 15.71 -18.33 6.33
N LYS A 188 15.06 -18.58 7.47
CA LYS A 188 15.18 -19.81 8.26
C LYS A 188 14.31 -20.97 7.73
N ARG A 189 13.42 -20.70 6.76
CA ARG A 189 12.45 -21.69 6.22
C ARG A 189 11.50 -22.23 7.29
N GLU A 190 11.13 -21.37 8.22
CA GLU A 190 10.17 -21.66 9.29
C GLU A 190 8.74 -21.36 8.83
N ASN A 191 7.76 -22.00 9.49
CA ASN A 191 6.35 -21.69 9.26
C ASN A 191 6.06 -20.25 9.68
N PRO A 192 5.34 -19.48 8.86
CA PRO A 192 5.06 -18.09 9.16
C PRO A 192 4.14 -17.95 10.38
N GLN A 193 4.43 -16.94 11.19
CA GLN A 193 3.56 -16.48 12.26
C GLN A 193 3.18 -15.04 11.97
N PHE A 194 1.90 -14.76 11.87
CA PHE A 194 1.40 -13.45 11.53
C PHE A 194 0.59 -12.86 12.68
N ASP A 195 0.85 -11.59 12.98
CA ASP A 195 -0.02 -10.79 13.82
C ASP A 195 -1.15 -10.26 12.93
N SER A 196 -2.38 -10.21 13.45
CA SER A 196 -3.47 -9.62 12.69
C SER A 196 -3.21 -8.13 12.49
N LEU A 197 -3.51 -7.58 11.29
CA LEU A 197 -3.37 -6.15 11.04
C LEU A 197 -4.19 -5.31 12.03
N ILE A 198 -5.32 -5.84 12.52
CA ILE A 198 -6.15 -5.22 13.55
C ILE A 198 -5.41 -5.21 14.90
N SER A 199 -4.73 -6.28 15.29
CA SER A 199 -3.94 -6.30 16.52
C SER A 199 -2.76 -5.36 16.45
N LEU A 200 -2.08 -5.30 15.30
CA LEU A 200 -0.99 -4.35 15.05
C LEU A 200 -1.46 -2.89 15.09
N SER A 201 -2.68 -2.61 14.64
CA SER A 201 -3.25 -1.27 14.69
C SER A 201 -3.74 -0.85 16.08
N LYS A 202 -4.09 -1.82 16.95
CA LYS A 202 -4.53 -1.59 18.34
C LYS A 202 -3.41 -1.56 19.36
N GLY A 203 -2.17 -1.89 18.96
CA GLY A 203 -1.00 -1.85 19.84
C GLY A 203 -0.89 -0.49 20.51
N LYS A 204 -0.56 -0.49 21.83
CA LYS A 204 -0.55 0.65 22.76
C LYS A 204 -0.26 1.96 22.05
N ALA A 205 -1.00 3.01 22.39
CA ALA A 205 -0.58 4.39 22.16
C ALA A 205 0.81 4.54 22.80
N ASP A 206 1.83 4.32 22.00
CA ASP A 206 3.20 4.37 22.45
C ASP A 206 3.57 5.83 22.66
N SER A 207 4.22 6.04 23.78
CA SER A 207 4.86 7.25 24.27
C SER A 207 5.37 8.15 23.14
N GLU A 208 5.32 9.45 23.37
CA GLU A 208 5.67 10.59 22.50
C GLU A 208 7.05 10.52 21.81
N GLU A 209 7.80 9.43 21.91
CA GLU A 209 9.15 9.26 21.34
C GLU A 209 9.19 8.68 19.91
N GLU A 210 8.08 8.25 19.31
CA GLU A 210 8.05 7.72 17.93
C GLU A 210 7.70 8.76 16.86
N ARG A 211 7.89 10.03 17.14
CA ARG A 211 7.86 11.07 16.09
C ARG A 211 9.26 11.24 15.51
N ILE A 212 9.47 10.67 14.34
CA ILE A 212 10.54 11.11 13.44
C ILE A 212 10.03 12.25 12.59
#